data_df652bd525150b36737bb1dc141e8db8
#
_entry.id   df652bd525150b36737bb1dc141e8db8
#
_cell.length_a   1.000
_cell.length_b   1.000
_cell.length_c   1.000
_cell.angle_alpha   90.00
_cell.angle_beta   90.00
_cell.angle_gamma   90.00
#
_symmetry.space_group_name_H-M   'P 1'
#
loop_
_entity.id
_entity.type
_entity.pdbx_description
1 polymer ?
#
loop_
_entity_poly.entity_id
_entity_poly.type
_entity_poly.pdbx_seq_one_letter_code
_entity_poly.pdbx_strand_id
1 'polypeptide(L)'
;SMEKPIKQTVKSNKPAQGNVSVKKCRMYVDRYLVPGVVVNRSQVYINGEIAERIKKFLAMTAPGVSVSGFINSIVAAHLDDNIKVMKVLYDVGLDKARW
;
A
#
# COMPACT_ATOMS: atom_id res chain seq x y z
N SER A 1 -13.31 23.79 17.35
CA SER A 1 -12.84 23.23 17.30
C SER A 1 -12.56 23.12 16.97
N MET A 2 -12.90 23.25 17.10
CA MET A 2 -12.39 22.74 17.10
C MET A 2 -11.96 22.54 16.81
N GLU A 3 -12.67 23.01 17.08
CA GLU A 3 -12.07 22.51 17.08
C GLU A 3 -11.52 22.14 16.74
N LYS A 4 -12.25 22.66 16.93
CA LYS A 4 -11.52 22.17 16.89
C LYS A 4 -10.83 22.02 16.25
N PRO A 5 -11.27 22.63 16.41
CA PRO A 5 -10.39 22.22 16.11
C PRO A 5 -9.63 22.23 15.52
N ILE A 6 -9.69 22.82 15.76
CA ILE A 6 -8.77 22.44 15.52
C ILE A 6 -8.12 22.05 15.39
N LYS A 7 -8.17 22.26 15.49
CA LYS A 7 -7.39 21.59 15.61
C LYS A 7 -6.59 21.16 15.29
N GLN A 8 -6.65 21.70 15.49
CA GLN A 8 -5.78 21.05 15.50
C GLN A 8 -4.95 20.81 14.91
N THR A 9 -5.12 21.53 15.09
CA THR A 9 -4.19 21.01 14.75
C THR A 9 -3.23 20.85 14.26
N VAL A 10 -3.06 21.32 14.48
CA VAL A 10 -2.10 20.85 14.26
C VAL A 10 -1.33 20.59 14.09
N LYS A 11 -1.11 20.66 14.22
CA LYS A 11 -0.34 20.14 14.25
C LYS A 11 0.48 19.62 13.83
N SER A 12 0.51 20.07 14.06
CA SER A 12 1.22 19.36 13.80
C SER A 12 1.74 18.75 13.33
N ASN A 13 1.83 18.90 13.57
CA ASN A 13 2.09 18.19 13.14
C ASN A 13 2.05 17.53 12.83
N LYS A 14 1.75 17.49 13.15
CA LYS A 14 1.31 16.90 13.10
C LYS A 14 1.08 16.14 12.72
N PRO A 15 1.43 15.78 12.74
CA PRO A 15 0.93 14.96 12.38
C PRO A 15 0.45 14.12 12.51
N ALA A 16 0.96 14.09 12.87
CA ALA A 16 0.26 12.93 12.71
C ALA A 16 -0.96 13.10 13.28
N GLN A 17 -1.36 13.50 12.63
CA GLN A 17 -2.64 13.83 12.87
C GLN A 17 -3.47 12.64 13.19
N GLY A 18 -4.42 12.80 13.94
CA GLY A 18 -5.35 11.78 14.27
C GLY A 18 -4.70 10.69 15.10
N ASN A 19 -5.07 9.48 14.86
CA ASN A 19 -4.76 8.38 15.74
C ASN A 19 -3.69 7.42 15.21
N VAL A 20 -2.97 7.84 14.20
CA VAL A 20 -1.94 6.98 13.62
C VAL A 20 -0.66 7.12 14.41
N SER A 21 -0.15 6.02 14.92
CA SER A 21 1.07 6.02 15.70
C SER A 21 2.30 6.12 14.81
N VAL A 22 3.39 6.61 15.39
CA VAL A 22 4.69 6.66 14.74
C VAL A 22 5.13 5.26 14.33
N LYS A 23 4.84 4.27 15.18
CA LYS A 23 5.19 2.88 14.90
C LYS A 23 4.51 2.39 13.63
N LYS A 24 3.23 2.68 13.46
CA LYS A 24 2.51 2.29 12.26
C LYS A 24 3.08 2.95 11.01
N CYS A 25 3.43 4.21 11.12
CA CYS A 25 4.04 4.93 10.00
C CYS A 25 5.36 4.30 9.61
N ARG A 26 6.19 3.96 10.62
CA ARG A 26 7.49 3.33 10.37
C ARG A 26 7.34 1.97 9.73
N MET A 27 6.39 1.18 10.22
CA MET A 27 6.13 -0.14 9.65
C MET A 27 5.68 -0.04 8.20
N TYR A 28 4.87 0.96 7.89
CA TYR A 28 4.43 1.17 6.52
C TYR A 28 5.61 1.52 5.60
N VAL A 29 6.46 2.44 6.06
CA VAL A 29 7.65 2.84 5.30
C VAL A 29 8.54 1.63 5.03
N ASP A 30 8.81 0.85 6.07
CA ASP A 30 9.71 -0.30 5.96
C ASP A 30 9.17 -1.37 5.01
N ARG A 31 7.85 -1.50 4.95
CA ARG A 31 7.24 -2.56 4.15
C ARG A 31 6.97 -2.13 2.71
N TYR A 32 6.54 -0.90 2.51
CA TYR A 32 6.03 -0.48 1.20
C TYR A 32 6.85 0.59 0.51
N LEU A 33 7.59 1.39 1.24
CA LEU A 33 8.34 2.51 0.66
C LEU A 33 9.82 2.16 0.54
N VAL A 34 10.09 0.98 0.03
CA VAL A 34 11.46 0.45 -0.11
C VAL A 34 11.87 0.54 -1.56
N PRO A 35 12.98 1.22 -1.87
CA PRO A 35 13.51 1.23 -3.25
C PRO A 35 13.90 -0.18 -3.66
N GLY A 36 13.59 -0.52 -4.88
CA GLY A 36 13.93 -1.84 -5.38
C GLY A 36 13.74 -1.93 -6.87
N VAL A 37 14.30 -2.96 -7.44
CA VAL A 37 14.20 -3.22 -8.87
C VAL A 37 13.23 -4.38 -9.08
N VAL A 38 12.25 -4.15 -9.94
CA VAL A 38 11.33 -5.19 -10.33
C VAL A 38 11.99 -5.97 -11.47
N VAL A 39 12.27 -7.25 -11.25
CA VAL A 39 12.82 -8.11 -12.27
C VAL A 39 11.75 -9.04 -12.81
N ASN A 40 11.99 -9.63 -13.96
CA ASN A 40 11.05 -10.59 -14.53
C ASN A 40 9.66 -9.96 -14.70
N ARG A 41 9.63 -8.81 -15.34
CA ARG A 41 8.45 -7.96 -15.38
C ARG A 41 7.35 -8.50 -16.27
N SER A 42 6.11 -8.35 -15.79
CA SER A 42 4.92 -8.54 -16.60
C SER A 42 4.18 -7.22 -16.67
N GLN A 43 3.53 -6.97 -17.79
CA GLN A 43 2.81 -5.72 -17.97
C GLN A 43 1.39 -5.85 -17.45
N VAL A 44 1.00 -4.92 -16.59
CA VAL A 44 -0.34 -4.90 -15.97
C VAL A 44 -0.83 -3.46 -16.00
N TYR A 45 -2.09 -3.28 -16.35
CA TYR A 45 -2.69 -1.96 -16.38
C TYR A 45 -3.53 -1.74 -15.13
N ILE A 46 -3.44 -0.54 -14.56
CA ILE A 46 -4.25 -0.17 -13.41
C ILE A 46 -5.05 1.09 -13.72
N ASN A 47 -6.05 1.34 -12.92
CA ASN A 47 -6.90 2.52 -13.05
C ASN A 47 -6.04 3.79 -12.99
N GLY A 48 -6.29 4.73 -13.93
CA GLY A 48 -5.48 5.94 -14.02
C GLY A 48 -5.57 6.84 -12.79
N GLU A 49 -6.73 6.92 -12.17
CA GLU A 49 -6.91 7.70 -10.95
C GLU A 49 -6.08 7.14 -9.80
N ILE A 50 -6.05 5.82 -9.70
CA ILE A 50 -5.24 5.15 -8.67
C ILE A 50 -3.77 5.44 -8.93
N ALA A 51 -3.33 5.33 -10.17
CA ALA A 51 -1.95 5.62 -10.53
C ALA A 51 -1.56 7.04 -10.15
N GLU A 52 -2.43 8.01 -10.40
CA GLU A 52 -2.15 9.41 -10.06
C GLU A 52 -2.07 9.64 -8.56
N ARG A 53 -2.94 8.99 -7.79
CA ARG A 53 -2.89 9.08 -6.33
C ARG A 53 -1.57 8.51 -5.80
N ILE A 54 -1.13 7.40 -6.36
CA ILE A 54 0.15 6.79 -5.96
C ILE A 54 1.32 7.73 -6.29
N LYS A 55 1.32 8.30 -7.49
CA LYS A 55 2.37 9.23 -7.90
C LYS A 55 2.49 10.41 -6.95
N LYS A 56 1.36 11.01 -6.59
CA LYS A 56 1.35 12.15 -5.68
C LYS A 56 1.86 11.77 -4.30
N PHE A 57 1.43 10.63 -3.81
CA PHE A 57 1.86 10.14 -2.51
C PHE A 57 3.37 9.89 -2.48
N LEU A 58 3.89 9.19 -3.48
CA LEU A 58 5.32 8.86 -3.53
C LEU A 58 6.19 10.11 -3.71
N ALA A 59 5.72 11.06 -4.49
CA ALA A 59 6.46 12.30 -4.70
C ALA A 59 6.70 13.02 -3.38
N MET A 60 5.76 12.93 -2.45
CA MET A 60 5.85 13.63 -1.17
C MET A 60 6.51 12.80 -0.08
N THR A 61 6.51 11.48 -0.20
CA THR A 61 6.96 10.62 0.90
C THR A 61 8.21 9.81 0.56
N ALA A 62 8.37 9.40 -0.69
CA ALA A 62 9.46 8.52 -1.08
C ALA A 62 9.75 8.67 -2.57
N PRO A 63 10.34 9.80 -2.99
CA PRO A 63 10.54 10.07 -4.42
C PRO A 63 11.48 9.07 -5.11
N GLY A 64 12.27 8.32 -4.35
CA GLY A 64 13.12 7.29 -4.92
C GLY A 64 12.42 5.96 -5.22
N VAL A 65 11.15 5.84 -4.85
CA VAL A 65 10.39 4.61 -5.07
C VAL A 65 9.51 4.80 -6.32
N SER A 66 9.60 3.85 -7.25
CA SER A 66 8.78 3.91 -8.46
C SER A 66 7.36 3.43 -8.18
N VAL A 67 6.43 3.84 -9.03
CA VAL A 67 5.04 3.37 -8.94
C VAL A 67 4.99 1.86 -9.06
N SER A 68 5.71 1.30 -10.02
CA SER A 68 5.78 -0.15 -10.20
C SER A 68 6.31 -0.87 -8.97
N GLY A 69 7.38 -0.35 -8.39
CA GLY A 69 7.97 -0.94 -7.19
C GLY A 69 7.01 -0.90 -6.01
N PHE A 70 6.33 0.22 -5.84
CA PHE A 70 5.36 0.39 -4.76
C PHE A 70 4.20 -0.62 -4.89
N ILE A 71 3.64 -0.71 -6.10
CA ILE A 71 2.55 -1.65 -6.37
C ILE A 71 3.02 -3.09 -6.14
N ASN A 72 4.22 -3.40 -6.61
CA ASN A 72 4.78 -4.73 -6.43
C ASN A 72 4.90 -5.09 -4.94
N SER A 73 5.36 -4.17 -4.13
CA SER A 73 5.48 -4.37 -2.68
C SER A 73 4.12 -4.62 -2.03
N ILE A 74 3.12 -3.85 -2.43
CA ILE A 74 1.76 -3.99 -1.90
C ILE A 74 1.17 -5.35 -2.27
N VAL A 75 1.29 -5.72 -3.54
CA VAL A 75 0.73 -7.00 -4.00
C VAL A 75 1.44 -8.16 -3.35
N ALA A 76 2.77 -8.11 -3.26
CA ALA A 76 3.53 -9.17 -2.59
C ALA A 76 3.09 -9.33 -1.14
N ALA A 77 2.92 -8.21 -0.44
CA ALA A 77 2.46 -8.23 0.95
C ALA A 77 1.07 -8.82 1.06
N HIS A 78 0.18 -8.45 0.15
CA HIS A 78 -1.18 -8.98 0.14
C HIS A 78 -1.18 -10.50 -0.03
N LEU A 79 -0.38 -10.99 -0.97
CA LEU A 79 -0.29 -12.43 -1.23
C LEU A 79 0.24 -13.16 0.00
N ASP A 80 1.27 -12.62 0.64
CA ASP A 80 1.84 -13.24 1.84
C ASP A 80 0.85 -13.25 2.99
N ASP A 81 0.17 -12.14 3.21
CA ASP A 81 -0.77 -12.01 4.33
C ASP A 81 -2.00 -12.89 4.16
N ASN A 82 -2.36 -13.21 2.93
CA ASN A 82 -3.63 -13.90 2.64
C ASN A 82 -3.42 -15.26 2.01
N ILE A 83 -2.22 -15.80 2.08
CA ILE A 83 -1.88 -17.03 1.37
C ILE A 83 -2.81 -18.20 1.74
N LYS A 84 -3.16 -18.32 3.01
CA LYS A 84 -4.01 -19.43 3.47
C LYS A 84 -5.43 -19.33 2.93
N VAL A 85 -5.99 -18.12 2.98
CA VAL A 85 -7.33 -17.86 2.45
C VAL A 85 -7.35 -18.10 0.95
N MET A 86 -6.34 -17.61 0.26
CA MET A 86 -6.25 -17.75 -1.18
C MET A 86 -6.13 -19.21 -1.61
N LYS A 87 -5.38 -20.01 -0.84
CA LYS A 87 -5.26 -21.43 -1.12
C LYS A 87 -6.59 -22.16 -0.99
N VAL A 88 -7.35 -21.85 0.05
CA VAL A 88 -8.67 -22.44 0.24
C VAL A 88 -9.56 -22.11 -0.95
N LEU A 89 -9.58 -20.84 -1.36
CA LEU A 89 -10.41 -20.41 -2.49
C LEU A 89 -9.97 -21.06 -3.80
N TYR A 90 -8.66 -21.19 -3.98
CA TYR A 90 -8.10 -21.82 -5.16
C TYR A 90 -8.55 -23.29 -5.25
N ASP A 91 -8.46 -24.00 -4.13
CA ASP A 91 -8.86 -25.43 -4.07
C ASP A 91 -10.35 -25.60 -4.36
N VAL A 92 -11.18 -24.70 -3.82
CA VAL A 92 -12.61 -24.72 -4.10
C VAL A 92 -12.87 -24.50 -5.60
N GLY A 93 -12.14 -23.55 -6.18
CA GLY A 93 -12.24 -23.28 -7.62
C GLY A 93 -11.83 -24.45 -8.48
N LEU A 94 -10.76 -25.15 -8.08
CA LEU A 94 -10.32 -26.34 -8.80
C LEU A 94 -11.38 -27.44 -8.77
N ASP A 95 -11.99 -27.64 -7.60
CA ASP A 95 -13.04 -28.65 -7.46
C ASP A 95 -14.23 -28.35 -8.38
N LYS A 96 -14.60 -27.09 -8.46
CA LYS A 96 -15.69 -26.66 -9.34
C LYS A 96 -15.36 -26.83 -10.81
N ALA A 97 -14.10 -26.66 -11.18
CA ALA A 97 -13.67 -26.75 -12.57
C ALA A 97 -13.46 -28.18 -13.04
N ARG A 98 -13.47 -29.12 -12.12
CA ARG A 98 -13.00 -30.48 -12.36
C ARG A 98 -14.00 -31.39 -13.07
N TRP A 99 -15.21 -31.01 -13.12
CA TRP A 99 -16.19 -31.91 -13.72
C TRP A 99 -16.72 -31.36 -15.06
#